data_777db80d3753cdbde82799cdb4db3dab
#
_entry.id   777db80d3753cdbde82799cdb4db3dab
#
_cell.length_a   1.000
_cell.length_b   1.000
_cell.length_c   1.000
_cell.angle_alpha   90.00
_cell.angle_beta   90.00
_cell.angle_gamma   90.00
#
_symmetry.space_group_name_H-M   'P 1'
#
loop_
_entity.id
_entity.type
_entity.pdbx_description
1 polymer ?
#
loop_
_entity_poly.entity_id
_entity_poly.type
_entity_poly.pdbx_seq_one_letter_code
_entity_poly.pdbx_strand_id
1 'polypeptide(L)'
;MKIVLISDDKILLQQMQGMLADNANEISTIPGETSDLRSITKELAPDLMLIDGRNKEALDLEHVERLTLQCPAIAVILISDVTSPKFLLAAMRAGVREVLSPSHLQELLVPAVERIATKLSASQAAEQAKIHAFIGTSGGSGATFLATNFGYQLAQSHKVLLIDLNLQFGDALSFVQEGKAPKSIADIAREIKRLDSSLLVASAVHVTPNFHILAAPEEPGQAADIRPEHIDEILGLAVTQYDIVLLDMPRIVDMILMTALDRAASIFLVLQASVPHLRNADKLLSAFRSLDYSRDKVELILNRYDKRNDITIEKIRKTLGQLEIHTIANGYRQVSTAINQGVPLVQLERKHGVIRSLNQLGDTMTPAAEHPVGLFERLFRRA
;
A
#
# COMPACT_ATOMS: atom_id res chain seq x y z
N MET A 1 -8.77 18.84 -0.10
CA MET A 1 -9.45 18.13 -1.21
C MET A 1 -9.91 19.15 -2.23
N LYS A 2 -9.73 18.88 -3.53
CA LYS A 2 -10.23 19.76 -4.61
C LYS A 2 -11.66 19.42 -4.96
N ILE A 3 -12.57 20.35 -4.76
CA ILE A 3 -14.00 20.16 -4.98
C ILE A 3 -14.47 21.06 -6.11
N VAL A 4 -15.18 20.49 -7.09
CA VAL A 4 -15.81 21.24 -8.16
C VAL A 4 -17.33 21.17 -7.99
N LEU A 5 -17.97 22.35 -7.92
CA LEU A 5 -19.41 22.52 -7.84
C LEU A 5 -19.97 22.94 -9.20
N ILE A 6 -20.93 22.21 -9.74
CA ILE A 6 -21.52 22.46 -11.06
C ILE A 6 -23.02 22.67 -10.90
N SER A 7 -23.51 23.85 -11.26
CA SER A 7 -24.97 24.19 -11.25
C SER A 7 -25.24 25.42 -12.12
N ASP A 8 -26.42 25.48 -12.69
CA ASP A 8 -26.94 26.68 -13.37
C ASP A 8 -27.51 27.70 -12.35
N ASP A 9 -27.76 27.26 -11.11
CA ASP A 9 -28.27 28.07 -10.03
C ASP A 9 -27.12 28.71 -9.23
N LYS A 10 -26.88 30.00 -9.46
CA LYS A 10 -25.81 30.75 -8.77
C LYS A 10 -26.05 30.84 -7.25
N ILE A 11 -27.32 30.85 -6.81
CA ILE A 11 -27.64 30.91 -5.38
C ILE A 11 -27.21 29.58 -4.72
N LEU A 12 -27.56 28.47 -5.35
CA LEU A 12 -27.16 27.16 -4.87
C LEU A 12 -25.62 27.01 -4.80
N LEU A 13 -24.90 27.46 -5.85
CA LEU A 13 -23.43 27.45 -5.85
C LEU A 13 -22.84 28.22 -4.66
N GLN A 14 -23.38 29.43 -4.38
CA GLN A 14 -22.93 30.23 -3.22
C GLN A 14 -23.25 29.55 -1.89
N GLN A 15 -24.43 28.95 -1.76
CA GLN A 15 -24.81 28.21 -0.55
C GLN A 15 -23.89 27.01 -0.31
N MET A 16 -23.67 26.17 -1.31
CA MET A 16 -22.77 25.00 -1.20
C MET A 16 -21.33 25.42 -0.89
N GLN A 17 -20.84 26.48 -1.55
CA GLN A 17 -19.52 27.03 -1.30
C GLN A 17 -19.39 27.52 0.15
N GLY A 18 -20.41 28.24 0.67
CA GLY A 18 -20.42 28.68 2.06
C GLY A 18 -20.42 27.54 3.07
N MET A 19 -21.15 26.45 2.81
CA MET A 19 -21.22 25.28 3.70
C MET A 19 -19.88 24.49 3.75
N LEU A 20 -19.08 24.53 2.68
CA LEU A 20 -17.86 23.75 2.54
C LEU A 20 -16.57 24.55 2.78
N ALA A 21 -16.66 25.87 2.99
CA ALA A 21 -15.52 26.79 3.10
C ALA A 21 -14.64 26.53 4.35
N ASP A 22 -15.21 26.00 5.43
CA ASP A 22 -14.50 25.85 6.72
C ASP A 22 -13.58 24.62 6.80
N ASN A 23 -13.58 23.74 5.79
CA ASN A 23 -12.93 22.42 5.85
C ASN A 23 -11.59 22.31 5.07
N ALA A 24 -10.82 23.38 4.92
CA ALA A 24 -9.55 23.42 4.17
C ALA A 24 -9.64 22.82 2.74
N ASN A 25 -10.81 22.94 2.10
CA ASN A 25 -11.07 22.48 0.74
C ASN A 25 -10.76 23.59 -0.28
N GLU A 26 -10.15 23.20 -1.39
CA GLU A 26 -10.03 24.07 -2.58
C GLU A 26 -11.30 23.93 -3.41
N ILE A 27 -12.16 24.96 -3.43
CA ILE A 27 -13.48 24.89 -4.05
C ILE A 27 -13.49 25.74 -5.32
N SER A 28 -13.82 25.11 -6.45
CA SER A 28 -14.06 25.75 -7.72
C SER A 28 -15.54 25.65 -8.08
N THR A 29 -16.14 26.75 -8.51
CA THR A 29 -17.55 26.80 -8.95
C THR A 29 -17.63 26.98 -10.46
N ILE A 30 -18.45 26.16 -11.11
CA ILE A 30 -18.67 26.24 -12.56
C ILE A 30 -20.17 26.47 -12.83
N PRO A 31 -20.53 27.64 -13.34
CA PRO A 31 -21.88 27.87 -13.82
C PRO A 31 -22.07 27.17 -15.17
N GLY A 32 -23.00 26.25 -15.28
CA GLY A 32 -23.28 25.58 -16.55
C GLY A 32 -23.80 24.15 -16.46
N GLU A 33 -24.03 23.57 -17.61
CA GLU A 33 -24.55 22.22 -17.75
C GLU A 33 -23.47 21.14 -17.73
N THR A 34 -23.91 19.88 -17.50
CA THR A 34 -23.05 18.68 -17.46
C THR A 34 -22.42 18.30 -18.83
N SER A 35 -22.63 19.09 -19.88
CA SER A 35 -22.18 18.76 -21.24
C SER A 35 -20.66 18.78 -21.43
N ASP A 36 -19.90 19.47 -20.57
CA ASP A 36 -18.45 19.63 -20.71
C ASP A 36 -17.61 19.13 -19.51
N LEU A 37 -18.10 18.08 -18.82
CA LEU A 37 -17.43 17.49 -17.65
C LEU A 37 -15.97 17.07 -17.96
N ARG A 38 -15.66 16.80 -19.22
CA ARG A 38 -14.35 16.31 -19.64
C ARG A 38 -13.26 17.39 -19.68
N SER A 39 -13.60 18.61 -20.10
CA SER A 39 -12.67 19.74 -20.05
C SER A 39 -12.41 20.18 -18.62
N ILE A 40 -13.45 20.20 -17.80
CA ILE A 40 -13.39 20.53 -16.38
C ILE A 40 -12.44 19.59 -15.63
N THR A 41 -12.50 18.27 -15.90
CA THR A 41 -11.64 17.31 -15.23
C THR A 41 -10.18 17.42 -15.65
N LYS A 42 -9.89 17.79 -16.90
CA LYS A 42 -8.52 17.97 -17.38
C LYS A 42 -7.86 19.24 -16.84
N GLU A 43 -8.63 20.31 -16.67
CA GLU A 43 -8.10 21.60 -16.22
C GLU A 43 -7.96 21.69 -14.70
N LEU A 44 -8.94 21.18 -13.95
CA LEU A 44 -9.01 21.35 -12.51
C LEU A 44 -8.55 20.11 -11.71
N ALA A 45 -8.53 18.92 -12.33
CA ALA A 45 -8.19 17.64 -11.71
C ALA A 45 -8.85 17.50 -10.30
N PRO A 46 -10.20 17.51 -10.21
CA PRO A 46 -10.90 17.48 -8.94
C PRO A 46 -10.85 16.08 -8.29
N ASP A 47 -10.87 16.05 -6.96
CA ASP A 47 -11.06 14.82 -6.18
C ASP A 47 -12.55 14.47 -6.07
N LEU A 48 -13.42 15.52 -6.00
CA LEU A 48 -14.87 15.41 -5.84
C LEU A 48 -15.59 16.39 -6.75
N MET A 49 -16.63 15.93 -7.44
CA MET A 49 -17.56 16.75 -8.20
C MET A 49 -18.97 16.67 -7.58
N LEU A 50 -19.55 17.84 -7.28
CA LEU A 50 -20.95 17.96 -6.94
C LEU A 50 -21.71 18.48 -8.15
N ILE A 51 -22.66 17.71 -8.63
CA ILE A 51 -23.43 18.01 -9.84
C ILE A 51 -24.87 18.27 -9.47
N ASP A 52 -25.39 19.44 -9.85
CA ASP A 52 -26.79 19.77 -9.72
C ASP A 52 -27.61 19.15 -10.86
N GLY A 53 -28.42 18.18 -10.50
CA GLY A 53 -29.35 17.49 -11.41
C GLY A 53 -30.80 17.85 -11.22
N ARG A 54 -31.12 18.91 -10.48
CA ARG A 54 -32.50 19.42 -10.34
C ARG A 54 -33.02 19.96 -11.68
N ASN A 55 -34.33 19.96 -11.87
CA ASN A 55 -34.99 20.54 -13.04
C ASN A 55 -34.63 19.97 -14.40
N LYS A 56 -33.97 18.79 -14.47
CA LYS A 56 -33.70 18.10 -15.73
C LYS A 56 -34.63 16.89 -15.85
N GLU A 57 -35.50 16.85 -16.87
CA GLU A 57 -36.44 15.74 -17.12
C GLU A 57 -35.74 14.39 -17.36
N ALA A 58 -34.51 14.44 -17.79
CA ALA A 58 -33.58 13.28 -17.76
C ALA A 58 -32.17 13.81 -17.50
N LEU A 59 -31.70 13.69 -16.26
CA LEU A 59 -30.28 13.84 -16.01
C LEU A 59 -29.58 12.81 -16.88
N ASP A 60 -28.77 13.27 -17.82
CA ASP A 60 -28.05 12.36 -18.70
C ASP A 60 -26.93 11.67 -17.91
N LEU A 61 -27.31 10.60 -17.19
CA LEU A 61 -26.38 9.76 -16.44
C LEU A 61 -25.29 9.17 -17.34
N GLU A 62 -25.47 9.17 -18.67
CA GLU A 62 -24.42 8.70 -19.62
C GLU A 62 -23.19 9.61 -19.57
N HIS A 63 -23.34 10.92 -19.34
CA HIS A 63 -22.19 11.80 -19.19
C HIS A 63 -21.42 11.53 -17.90
N VAL A 64 -22.15 11.25 -16.80
CA VAL A 64 -21.57 10.88 -15.52
C VAL A 64 -20.88 9.52 -15.62
N GLU A 65 -21.52 8.53 -16.25
CA GLU A 65 -20.96 7.19 -16.45
C GLU A 65 -19.66 7.25 -17.29
N ARG A 66 -19.66 8.00 -18.39
CA ARG A 66 -18.43 8.21 -19.20
C ARG A 66 -17.32 8.87 -18.38
N LEU A 67 -17.67 9.87 -17.55
CA LEU A 67 -16.70 10.53 -16.68
C LEU A 67 -16.09 9.54 -15.69
N THR A 68 -16.92 8.80 -14.96
CA THR A 68 -16.46 7.86 -13.91
C THR A 68 -15.69 6.67 -14.48
N LEU A 69 -16.01 6.22 -15.71
CA LEU A 69 -15.23 5.21 -16.44
C LEU A 69 -13.86 5.72 -16.89
N GLN A 70 -13.75 6.99 -17.32
CA GLN A 70 -12.49 7.57 -17.79
C GLN A 70 -11.62 8.08 -16.63
N CYS A 71 -12.23 8.51 -15.54
CA CYS A 71 -11.57 9.09 -14.38
C CYS A 71 -12.10 8.44 -13.09
N PRO A 72 -11.81 7.15 -12.83
CA PRO A 72 -12.38 6.40 -11.69
C PRO A 72 -11.96 6.94 -10.32
N ALA A 73 -10.89 7.72 -10.25
CA ALA A 73 -10.43 8.38 -9.03
C ALA A 73 -11.36 9.54 -8.58
N ILE A 74 -12.16 10.11 -9.49
CA ILE A 74 -13.04 11.23 -9.16
C ILE A 74 -14.35 10.71 -8.54
N ALA A 75 -14.66 11.19 -7.33
CA ALA A 75 -15.95 10.91 -6.73
C ALA A 75 -17.01 11.88 -7.26
N VAL A 76 -18.24 11.39 -7.44
CA VAL A 76 -19.39 12.20 -7.88
C VAL A 76 -20.51 12.13 -6.85
N ILE A 77 -20.95 13.30 -6.38
CA ILE A 77 -22.22 13.49 -5.66
C ILE A 77 -23.21 14.13 -6.61
N LEU A 78 -24.41 13.60 -6.65
CA LEU A 78 -25.50 14.13 -7.45
C LEU A 78 -26.54 14.75 -6.54
N ILE A 79 -27.00 15.98 -6.86
CA ILE A 79 -28.14 16.61 -6.20
C ILE A 79 -29.35 16.38 -7.09
N SER A 80 -30.39 15.71 -6.59
CA SER A 80 -31.58 15.39 -7.40
C SER A 80 -32.84 15.31 -6.56
N ASP A 81 -33.96 15.78 -7.13
CA ASP A 81 -35.29 15.60 -6.57
C ASP A 81 -35.83 14.18 -6.80
N VAL A 82 -35.23 13.41 -7.71
CA VAL A 82 -35.69 12.07 -8.04
C VAL A 82 -35.07 11.05 -7.08
N THR A 83 -35.92 10.42 -6.26
CA THR A 83 -35.54 9.41 -5.25
C THR A 83 -36.07 8.01 -5.56
N SER A 84 -36.57 7.76 -6.77
CA SER A 84 -37.09 6.44 -7.12
C SER A 84 -36.01 5.38 -7.09
N PRO A 85 -36.30 4.15 -6.63
CA PRO A 85 -35.31 3.06 -6.57
C PRO A 85 -34.65 2.77 -7.93
N LYS A 86 -35.41 2.92 -9.03
CA LYS A 86 -34.90 2.75 -10.40
C LYS A 86 -33.85 3.79 -10.75
N PHE A 87 -34.07 5.05 -10.37
CA PHE A 87 -33.13 6.14 -10.60
C PHE A 87 -31.87 5.99 -9.75
N LEU A 88 -32.04 5.68 -8.45
CA LEU A 88 -30.89 5.46 -7.56
C LEU A 88 -29.98 4.33 -8.03
N LEU A 89 -30.57 3.23 -8.50
CA LEU A 89 -29.79 2.12 -9.10
C LEU A 89 -29.08 2.54 -10.39
N ALA A 90 -29.70 3.36 -11.23
CA ALA A 90 -29.09 3.87 -12.44
C ALA A 90 -27.92 4.83 -12.11
N ALA A 91 -28.10 5.73 -11.15
CA ALA A 91 -27.06 6.65 -10.66
C ALA A 91 -25.85 5.87 -10.07
N MET A 92 -26.10 4.84 -9.26
CA MET A 92 -25.05 3.98 -8.73
C MET A 92 -24.29 3.25 -9.84
N ARG A 93 -24.96 2.75 -10.87
CA ARG A 93 -24.32 2.09 -12.03
C ARG A 93 -23.49 3.08 -12.84
N ALA A 94 -23.93 4.32 -12.93
CA ALA A 94 -23.16 5.41 -13.55
C ALA A 94 -21.96 5.88 -12.70
N GLY A 95 -21.71 5.26 -11.54
CA GLY A 95 -20.56 5.57 -10.67
C GLY A 95 -20.80 6.74 -9.69
N VAL A 96 -22.04 7.22 -9.56
CA VAL A 96 -22.39 8.22 -8.53
C VAL A 96 -22.22 7.61 -7.15
N ARG A 97 -21.49 8.27 -6.27
CA ARG A 97 -21.19 7.79 -4.90
C ARG A 97 -22.34 8.05 -3.93
N GLU A 98 -22.95 9.22 -4.03
CA GLU A 98 -24.12 9.59 -3.22
C GLU A 98 -25.10 10.45 -4.03
N VAL A 99 -26.38 10.31 -3.74
CA VAL A 99 -27.46 11.18 -4.27
C VAL A 99 -28.05 11.94 -3.10
N LEU A 100 -28.01 13.26 -3.15
CA LEU A 100 -28.54 14.14 -2.10
C LEU A 100 -29.84 14.78 -2.56
N SER A 101 -30.88 14.78 -1.69
CA SER A 101 -32.09 15.50 -1.92
C SER A 101 -31.88 16.99 -1.65
N PRO A 102 -32.36 17.91 -2.52
CA PRO A 102 -32.24 19.34 -2.30
C PRO A 102 -32.89 19.81 -1.00
N SER A 103 -34.00 19.17 -0.57
CA SER A 103 -34.71 19.50 0.67
C SER A 103 -33.89 19.27 1.95
N HIS A 104 -32.89 18.39 1.91
CA HIS A 104 -32.03 18.06 3.06
C HIS A 104 -30.57 18.43 2.80
N LEU A 105 -30.30 19.26 1.80
CA LEU A 105 -28.92 19.55 1.37
C LEU A 105 -28.11 20.20 2.50
N GLN A 106 -28.71 21.11 3.30
CA GLN A 106 -28.02 21.76 4.41
C GLN A 106 -27.54 20.81 5.50
N GLU A 107 -28.29 19.74 5.73
CA GLU A 107 -27.96 18.75 6.77
C GLU A 107 -27.04 17.66 6.26
N LEU A 108 -27.12 17.29 4.98
CA LEU A 108 -26.45 16.10 4.43
C LEU A 108 -25.18 16.40 3.65
N LEU A 109 -24.98 17.64 3.15
CA LEU A 109 -23.87 17.96 2.26
C LEU A 109 -22.50 17.78 2.94
N VAL A 110 -22.30 18.42 4.09
CA VAL A 110 -21.02 18.35 4.82
C VAL A 110 -20.71 16.91 5.25
N PRO A 111 -21.64 16.17 5.90
CA PRO A 111 -21.40 14.76 6.22
C PRO A 111 -21.12 13.85 5.00
N ALA A 112 -21.76 14.10 3.86
CA ALA A 112 -21.50 13.34 2.63
C ALA A 112 -20.08 13.60 2.10
N VAL A 113 -19.67 14.85 2.06
CA VAL A 113 -18.32 15.25 1.65
C VAL A 113 -17.26 14.66 2.59
N GLU A 114 -17.48 14.69 3.89
CA GLU A 114 -16.56 14.09 4.88
C GLU A 114 -16.43 12.57 4.73
N ARG A 115 -17.54 11.85 4.52
CA ARG A 115 -17.52 10.41 4.24
C ARG A 115 -16.72 10.09 2.98
N ILE A 116 -16.91 10.89 1.91
CA ILE A 116 -16.17 10.70 0.66
C ILE A 116 -14.70 11.09 0.84
N ALA A 117 -14.39 12.18 1.53
CA ALA A 117 -13.02 12.57 1.84
C ALA A 117 -12.27 11.47 2.60
N THR A 118 -12.89 10.87 3.60
CA THR A 118 -12.33 9.73 4.35
C THR A 118 -12.09 8.52 3.44
N LYS A 119 -13.05 8.19 2.56
CA LYS A 119 -12.89 7.08 1.60
C LYS A 119 -11.84 7.36 0.53
N LEU A 120 -11.76 8.59 0.02
CA LEU A 120 -10.75 8.99 -0.97
C LEU A 120 -9.34 8.99 -0.35
N SER A 121 -9.20 9.51 0.87
CA SER A 121 -7.93 9.47 1.59
C SER A 121 -7.48 8.03 1.86
N ALA A 122 -8.40 7.15 2.24
CA ALA A 122 -8.13 5.72 2.40
C ALA A 122 -7.78 5.05 1.06
N SER A 123 -8.45 5.42 -0.04
CA SER A 123 -8.17 4.90 -1.39
C SER A 123 -6.83 5.42 -1.93
N GLN A 124 -6.51 6.70 -1.75
CA GLN A 124 -5.23 7.29 -2.15
C GLN A 124 -4.07 6.72 -1.31
N ALA A 125 -4.28 6.51 -0.01
CA ALA A 125 -3.33 5.80 0.83
C ALA A 125 -3.16 4.33 0.38
N ALA A 126 -4.24 3.67 -0.03
CA ALA A 126 -4.20 2.30 -0.57
C ALA A 126 -3.53 2.21 -1.97
N GLU A 127 -3.60 3.26 -2.80
CA GLU A 127 -2.82 3.35 -4.04
C GLU A 127 -1.33 3.66 -3.78
N GLN A 128 -1.01 4.36 -2.68
CA GLN A 128 0.37 4.69 -2.31
C GLN A 128 1.03 3.61 -1.45
N ALA A 129 0.30 3.01 -0.51
CA ALA A 129 0.84 1.97 0.36
C ALA A 129 0.93 0.63 -0.36
N LYS A 130 2.15 0.18 -0.61
CA LYS A 130 2.40 -1.16 -1.18
C LYS A 130 2.76 -2.14 -0.08
N ILE A 131 2.14 -3.32 -0.13
CA ILE A 131 2.48 -4.44 0.75
C ILE A 131 3.46 -5.34 0.01
N HIS A 132 4.61 -5.63 0.60
CA HIS A 132 5.63 -6.51 0.03
C HIS A 132 5.94 -7.66 0.99
N ALA A 133 5.76 -8.89 0.54
CA ALA A 133 5.98 -10.08 1.35
C ALA A 133 7.37 -10.69 1.10
N PHE A 134 8.11 -10.98 2.15
CA PHE A 134 9.39 -11.67 2.12
C PHE A 134 9.21 -13.12 2.59
N ILE A 135 9.52 -14.09 1.75
CA ILE A 135 9.40 -15.52 2.05
C ILE A 135 10.73 -16.21 1.81
N GLY A 136 11.29 -16.80 2.85
CA GLY A 136 12.50 -17.59 2.72
C GLY A 136 12.24 -18.97 2.09
N THR A 137 13.00 -19.38 1.06
CA THR A 137 12.87 -20.71 0.45
C THR A 137 13.45 -21.84 1.32
N SER A 138 14.33 -21.50 2.27
CA SER A 138 14.92 -22.42 3.24
C SER A 138 15.25 -21.70 4.54
N GLY A 139 15.41 -22.45 5.64
CA GLY A 139 15.99 -21.90 6.86
C GLY A 139 17.36 -21.27 6.57
N GLY A 140 17.59 -20.08 7.12
CA GLY A 140 18.83 -19.34 6.90
C GLY A 140 18.94 -18.67 5.52
N SER A 141 17.86 -18.61 4.71
CA SER A 141 17.84 -17.86 3.44
C SER A 141 18.16 -16.38 3.63
N GLY A 142 17.81 -15.82 4.81
CA GLY A 142 18.01 -14.45 5.20
C GLY A 142 16.81 -13.54 4.95
N ALA A 143 15.59 -14.08 4.80
CA ALA A 143 14.37 -13.30 4.55
C ALA A 143 14.14 -12.26 5.65
N THR A 144 14.10 -12.66 6.91
CA THR A 144 13.92 -11.76 8.06
C THR A 144 14.98 -10.66 8.11
N PHE A 145 16.27 -11.01 7.92
CA PHE A 145 17.35 -10.01 7.87
C PHE A 145 17.13 -9.01 6.74
N LEU A 146 16.75 -9.49 5.56
CA LEU A 146 16.52 -8.60 4.41
C LEU A 146 15.28 -7.73 4.63
N ALA A 147 14.16 -8.27 5.09
CA ALA A 147 12.95 -7.53 5.37
C ALA A 147 13.19 -6.41 6.40
N THR A 148 13.88 -6.72 7.51
CA THR A 148 14.15 -5.76 8.59
C THR A 148 15.12 -4.66 8.16
N ASN A 149 16.25 -5.02 7.52
CA ASN A 149 17.24 -4.04 7.06
C ASN A 149 16.74 -3.24 5.86
N PHE A 150 15.93 -3.83 4.99
CA PHE A 150 15.27 -3.12 3.90
C PHE A 150 14.27 -2.10 4.42
N GLY A 151 13.42 -2.49 5.38
CA GLY A 151 12.49 -1.58 6.05
C GLY A 151 13.21 -0.41 6.71
N TYR A 152 14.34 -0.68 7.37
CA TYR A 152 15.17 0.37 7.96
C TYR A 152 15.75 1.35 6.92
N GLN A 153 16.12 0.86 5.72
CA GLN A 153 16.62 1.71 4.63
C GLN A 153 15.48 2.55 4.03
N LEU A 154 14.35 1.94 3.73
CA LEU A 154 13.18 2.64 3.18
C LEU A 154 12.66 3.73 4.13
N ALA A 155 12.79 3.53 5.43
CA ALA A 155 12.35 4.48 6.45
C ALA A 155 13.16 5.80 6.49
N GLN A 156 14.20 5.94 5.69
CA GLN A 156 14.89 7.22 5.49
C GLN A 156 14.01 8.23 4.73
N SER A 157 13.06 7.77 3.91
CA SER A 157 12.19 8.60 3.06
C SER A 157 10.71 8.26 3.14
N HIS A 158 10.34 7.13 3.74
CA HIS A 158 8.97 6.62 3.81
C HIS A 158 8.61 6.21 5.23
N LYS A 159 7.33 6.22 5.56
CA LYS A 159 6.82 5.63 6.79
C LYS A 159 6.56 4.14 6.57
N VAL A 160 7.34 3.29 7.23
CA VAL A 160 7.38 1.85 6.98
C VAL A 160 6.91 1.06 8.20
N LEU A 161 6.01 0.10 7.97
CA LEU A 161 5.65 -0.93 8.95
C LEU A 161 6.17 -2.28 8.48
N LEU A 162 6.91 -2.98 9.33
CA LEU A 162 7.17 -4.40 9.15
C LEU A 162 6.26 -5.19 10.08
N ILE A 163 5.56 -6.17 9.54
CA ILE A 163 4.72 -7.11 10.31
C ILE A 163 5.39 -8.49 10.27
N ASP A 164 5.72 -9.01 11.44
CA ASP A 164 6.27 -10.35 11.58
C ASP A 164 5.14 -11.38 11.65
N LEU A 165 4.89 -12.04 10.52
CA LEU A 165 3.88 -13.10 10.38
C LEU A 165 4.44 -14.52 10.57
N ASN A 166 5.68 -14.64 11.01
CA ASN A 166 6.22 -15.91 11.52
C ASN A 166 5.72 -16.13 12.96
N LEU A 167 4.43 -16.37 13.11
CA LEU A 167 3.69 -16.27 14.37
C LEU A 167 4.15 -17.20 15.49
N GLN A 168 4.92 -18.24 15.19
CA GLN A 168 5.40 -19.21 16.18
C GLN A 168 6.85 -18.96 16.60
N PHE A 169 7.68 -18.47 15.71
CA PHE A 169 9.13 -18.32 15.91
C PHE A 169 9.64 -17.00 15.27
N GLY A 170 8.79 -15.98 15.23
CA GLY A 170 9.16 -14.67 14.70
C GLY A 170 10.11 -13.95 15.65
N ASP A 171 11.15 -13.37 15.07
CA ASP A 171 12.21 -12.68 15.78
C ASP A 171 12.69 -11.41 15.04
N ALA A 172 11.86 -10.90 14.13
CA ALA A 172 12.22 -9.76 13.28
C ALA A 172 12.70 -8.54 14.07
N LEU A 173 12.13 -8.26 15.24
CA LEU A 173 12.55 -7.14 16.09
C LEU A 173 13.99 -7.28 16.53
N SER A 174 14.44 -8.50 16.89
CA SER A 174 15.78 -8.76 17.39
C SER A 174 16.90 -8.48 16.39
N PHE A 175 16.58 -8.38 15.10
CA PHE A 175 17.54 -8.06 14.03
C PHE A 175 17.93 -6.58 13.99
N VAL A 176 17.18 -5.69 14.64
CA VAL A 176 17.36 -4.24 14.52
C VAL A 176 17.27 -3.49 15.83
N GLN A 177 16.80 -4.15 16.90
CA GLN A 177 16.66 -3.56 18.23
C GLN A 177 16.71 -4.63 19.31
N GLU A 178 17.43 -4.37 20.39
CA GLU A 178 17.39 -5.20 21.60
C GLU A 178 16.10 -4.95 22.38
N GLY A 179 15.62 -5.99 23.06
CA GLY A 179 14.45 -5.95 23.94
C GLY A 179 13.24 -6.67 23.39
N LYS A 180 12.14 -6.58 24.14
CA LYS A 180 10.87 -7.23 23.81
C LYS A 180 9.84 -6.22 23.35
N ALA A 181 8.97 -6.64 22.45
CA ALA A 181 7.82 -5.84 22.07
C ALA A 181 6.83 -5.73 23.22
N PRO A 182 6.32 -4.54 23.57
CA PRO A 182 5.31 -4.38 24.62
C PRO A 182 3.97 -5.01 24.25
N LYS A 183 3.68 -5.11 22.95
CA LYS A 183 2.52 -5.77 22.37
C LYS A 183 2.94 -6.52 21.11
N SER A 184 2.18 -7.56 20.78
CA SER A 184 2.36 -8.40 19.60
C SER A 184 1.11 -8.37 18.71
N ILE A 185 1.19 -8.98 17.55
CA ILE A 185 0.03 -9.17 16.66
C ILE A 185 -1.08 -10.00 17.35
N ALA A 186 -0.75 -10.91 18.29
CA ALA A 186 -1.75 -11.66 19.05
C ALA A 186 -2.54 -10.77 20.00
N ASP A 187 -1.92 -9.75 20.57
CA ASP A 187 -2.63 -8.80 21.45
C ASP A 187 -3.62 -7.97 20.65
N ILE A 188 -3.26 -7.55 19.44
CA ILE A 188 -4.19 -6.88 18.52
C ILE A 188 -5.33 -7.84 18.15
N ALA A 189 -5.04 -9.10 17.80
CA ALA A 189 -6.05 -10.08 17.43
C ALA A 189 -7.09 -10.31 18.53
N ARG A 190 -6.69 -10.30 19.79
CA ARG A 190 -7.61 -10.39 20.93
C ARG A 190 -8.48 -9.15 21.09
N GLU A 191 -7.95 -7.98 20.75
CA GLU A 191 -8.64 -6.69 20.83
C GLU A 191 -9.19 -6.22 19.47
N ILE A 192 -9.36 -7.11 18.49
CA ILE A 192 -9.63 -6.76 17.08
C ILE A 192 -10.86 -5.83 16.92
N LYS A 193 -11.90 -6.02 17.71
CA LYS A 193 -13.10 -5.16 17.70
C LYS A 193 -12.83 -3.69 18.09
N ARG A 194 -11.67 -3.41 18.68
CA ARG A 194 -11.23 -2.09 19.10
C ARG A 194 -10.11 -1.56 18.20
N LEU A 195 -9.77 -2.32 17.15
CA LEU A 195 -8.69 -1.96 16.25
C LEU A 195 -9.01 -0.65 15.54
N ASP A 196 -8.18 0.34 15.79
CA ASP A 196 -8.13 1.62 15.10
C ASP A 196 -6.67 2.01 14.80
N SER A 197 -6.48 3.12 14.10
CA SER A 197 -5.16 3.62 13.73
C SER A 197 -4.27 3.88 14.95
N SER A 198 -4.85 4.36 16.05
CA SER A 198 -4.11 4.66 17.28
C SER A 198 -3.61 3.39 17.95
N LEU A 199 -4.48 2.36 18.04
CA LEU A 199 -4.12 1.07 18.62
C LEU A 199 -3.05 0.37 17.78
N LEU A 200 -3.17 0.37 16.43
CA LEU A 200 -2.18 -0.23 15.54
C LEU A 200 -0.80 0.41 15.74
N VAL A 201 -0.73 1.75 15.66
CA VAL A 201 0.53 2.49 15.81
C VAL A 201 1.12 2.33 17.21
N ALA A 202 0.29 2.37 18.27
CA ALA A 202 0.74 2.19 19.65
C ALA A 202 1.20 0.75 19.98
N SER A 203 0.74 -0.24 19.21
CA SER A 203 1.13 -1.64 19.40
C SER A 203 2.44 -2.00 18.67
N ALA A 204 2.83 -1.23 17.65
CA ALA A 204 4.07 -1.43 16.95
C ALA A 204 5.26 -0.84 17.72
N VAL A 205 6.40 -1.50 17.68
CA VAL A 205 7.66 -0.99 18.24
C VAL A 205 8.24 0.04 17.28
N HIS A 206 8.51 1.23 17.77
CA HIS A 206 9.10 2.33 16.99
C HIS A 206 10.63 2.20 17.00
N VAL A 207 11.21 1.52 16.02
CA VAL A 207 12.67 1.39 15.88
C VAL A 207 13.30 2.74 15.51
N THR A 208 12.62 3.49 14.64
CA THR A 208 12.91 4.90 14.32
C THR A 208 11.58 5.66 14.20
N PRO A 209 11.59 7.00 14.09
CA PRO A 209 10.34 7.75 13.85
C PRO A 209 9.52 7.28 12.64
N ASN A 210 10.18 6.68 11.63
CA ASN A 210 9.54 6.21 10.40
C ASN A 210 9.60 4.69 10.19
N PHE A 211 10.28 3.93 11.06
CA PHE A 211 10.33 2.47 10.97
C PHE A 211 9.71 1.84 12.20
N HIS A 212 8.60 1.17 12.00
CA HIS A 212 7.87 0.48 13.06
C HIS A 212 7.81 -1.02 12.77
N ILE A 213 7.79 -1.83 13.83
CA ILE A 213 7.67 -3.29 13.73
C ILE A 213 6.50 -3.76 14.58
N LEU A 214 5.53 -4.41 13.98
CA LEU A 214 4.52 -5.20 14.68
C LEU A 214 5.05 -6.62 14.85
N ALA A 215 5.44 -6.94 16.08
CA ALA A 215 6.13 -8.18 16.40
C ALA A 215 5.20 -9.39 16.39
N ALA A 216 5.75 -10.56 16.10
CA ALA A 216 5.13 -11.84 16.35
C ALA A 216 4.90 -12.07 17.85
N PRO A 217 4.00 -13.00 18.23
CA PRO A 217 3.83 -13.41 19.63
C PRO A 217 5.12 -13.96 20.24
N GLU A 218 5.38 -13.67 21.52
CA GLU A 218 6.53 -14.26 22.22
C GLU A 218 6.34 -15.76 22.51
N GLU A 219 5.11 -16.18 22.75
CA GLU A 219 4.78 -17.57 23.03
C GLU A 219 4.11 -18.22 21.82
N PRO A 220 4.66 -19.32 21.27
CA PRO A 220 4.08 -20.00 20.09
C PRO A 220 2.60 -20.36 20.22
N GLY A 221 2.14 -20.63 21.46
CA GLY A 221 0.73 -20.95 21.74
C GLY A 221 -0.24 -19.81 21.41
N GLN A 222 0.21 -18.57 21.48
CA GLN A 222 -0.62 -17.38 21.18
C GLN A 222 -0.92 -17.25 19.68
N ALA A 223 -0.17 -17.93 18.82
CA ALA A 223 -0.45 -17.97 17.39
C ALA A 223 -1.84 -18.54 17.07
N ALA A 224 -2.38 -19.41 17.94
CA ALA A 224 -3.71 -20.01 17.78
C ALA A 224 -4.86 -18.97 17.92
N ASP A 225 -4.61 -17.82 18.54
CA ASP A 225 -5.60 -16.75 18.69
C ASP A 225 -5.76 -15.93 17.38
N ILE A 226 -4.82 -16.07 16.44
CA ILE A 226 -4.75 -15.28 15.21
C ILE A 226 -5.46 -16.02 14.09
N ARG A 227 -6.41 -15.34 13.46
CA ARG A 227 -7.19 -15.84 12.32
C ARG A 227 -6.92 -15.02 11.06
N PRO A 228 -7.21 -15.58 9.87
CA PRO A 228 -7.05 -14.86 8.60
C PRO A 228 -7.77 -13.50 8.58
N GLU A 229 -8.98 -13.43 9.15
CA GLU A 229 -9.78 -12.20 9.20
C GLU A 229 -9.07 -11.10 10.01
N HIS A 230 -8.38 -11.47 11.10
CA HIS A 230 -7.58 -10.52 11.89
C HIS A 230 -6.43 -9.92 11.06
N ILE A 231 -5.78 -10.76 10.26
CA ILE A 231 -4.70 -10.31 9.35
C ILE A 231 -5.25 -9.37 8.30
N ASP A 232 -6.40 -9.69 7.71
CA ASP A 232 -7.05 -8.86 6.71
C ASP A 232 -7.39 -7.46 7.26
N GLU A 233 -7.97 -7.39 8.46
CA GLU A 233 -8.29 -6.12 9.14
C GLU A 233 -7.03 -5.31 9.47
N ILE A 234 -5.99 -5.96 10.02
CA ILE A 234 -4.72 -5.31 10.36
C ILE A 234 -4.06 -4.74 9.10
N LEU A 235 -3.97 -5.52 8.02
CA LEU A 235 -3.39 -5.07 6.75
C LEU A 235 -4.21 -3.95 6.10
N GLY A 236 -5.53 -4.06 6.14
CA GLY A 236 -6.45 -3.02 5.66
C GLY A 236 -6.23 -1.68 6.35
N LEU A 237 -5.96 -1.71 7.66
CA LEU A 237 -5.67 -0.50 8.43
C LEU A 237 -4.22 -0.03 8.24
N ALA A 238 -3.25 -0.95 8.16
CA ALA A 238 -1.83 -0.63 8.00
C ALA A 238 -1.57 0.20 6.74
N VAL A 239 -2.20 -0.13 5.61
CA VAL A 239 -2.04 0.62 4.34
C VAL A 239 -2.58 2.04 4.40
N THR A 240 -3.39 2.38 5.39
CA THR A 240 -3.87 3.76 5.60
C THR A 240 -2.95 4.61 6.48
N GLN A 241 -2.00 3.98 7.20
CA GLN A 241 -1.14 4.63 8.20
C GLN A 241 0.33 4.70 7.79
N TYR A 242 0.74 3.88 6.83
CA TYR A 242 2.13 3.74 6.38
C TYR A 242 2.20 3.85 4.87
N ASP A 243 3.34 4.29 4.35
CA ASP A 243 3.60 4.37 2.90
C ASP A 243 3.97 3.00 2.32
N ILE A 244 4.64 2.16 3.14
CA ILE A 244 5.08 0.82 2.75
C ILE A 244 4.84 -0.14 3.91
N VAL A 245 4.27 -1.31 3.62
CA VAL A 245 4.12 -2.40 4.57
C VAL A 245 4.95 -3.59 4.11
N LEU A 246 5.86 -4.07 4.95
CA LEU A 246 6.67 -5.26 4.72
C LEU A 246 6.14 -6.40 5.57
N LEU A 247 6.07 -7.60 5.00
CA LEU A 247 5.65 -8.81 5.72
C LEU A 247 6.84 -9.79 5.76
N ASP A 248 7.25 -10.18 6.96
CA ASP A 248 8.16 -11.31 7.13
C ASP A 248 7.33 -12.59 7.32
N MET A 249 7.43 -13.50 6.35
CA MET A 249 6.50 -14.61 6.20
C MET A 249 7.18 -15.97 6.43
N PRO A 250 6.52 -16.90 7.12
CA PRO A 250 6.98 -18.29 7.19
C PRO A 250 6.81 -19.00 5.84
N ARG A 251 7.43 -20.18 5.68
CA ARG A 251 7.28 -21.04 4.49
C ARG A 251 6.06 -21.97 4.54
N ILE A 252 5.11 -21.70 5.36
CA ILE A 252 3.93 -22.54 5.54
C ILE A 252 2.81 -21.98 4.68
N VAL A 253 2.30 -22.78 3.74
CA VAL A 253 1.15 -22.37 2.91
C VAL A 253 -0.10 -22.70 3.70
N ASP A 254 -0.60 -21.72 4.43
CA ASP A 254 -1.83 -21.76 5.21
C ASP A 254 -2.75 -20.58 4.86
N MET A 255 -3.90 -20.50 5.50
CA MET A 255 -4.88 -19.43 5.25
C MET A 255 -4.36 -18.04 5.62
N ILE A 256 -3.50 -17.93 6.64
CA ILE A 256 -2.89 -16.66 7.05
C ILE A 256 -1.94 -16.15 5.98
N LEU A 257 -1.05 -17.05 5.48
CA LEU A 257 -0.17 -16.70 4.37
C LEU A 257 -0.97 -16.28 3.14
N MET A 258 -2.00 -17.05 2.77
CA MET A 258 -2.83 -16.72 1.59
C MET A 258 -3.49 -15.35 1.72
N THR A 259 -4.13 -15.06 2.86
CA THR A 259 -4.75 -13.75 3.13
C THR A 259 -3.75 -12.60 3.02
N ALA A 260 -2.53 -12.79 3.54
CA ALA A 260 -1.48 -11.79 3.46
C ALA A 260 -0.98 -11.60 2.01
N LEU A 261 -0.79 -12.71 1.27
CA LEU A 261 -0.34 -12.66 -0.11
C LEU A 261 -1.39 -12.10 -1.07
N ASP A 262 -2.67 -12.28 -0.81
CA ASP A 262 -3.76 -11.68 -1.61
C ASP A 262 -3.64 -10.16 -1.64
N ARG A 263 -3.28 -9.56 -0.52
CA ARG A 263 -3.08 -8.11 -0.39
C ARG A 263 -1.70 -7.62 -0.84
N ALA A 264 -0.71 -8.50 -0.96
CA ALA A 264 0.64 -8.10 -1.34
C ALA A 264 0.71 -7.62 -2.80
N ALA A 265 1.41 -6.54 -3.06
CA ALA A 265 1.75 -6.07 -4.41
C ALA A 265 2.89 -6.91 -5.02
N SER A 266 3.88 -7.31 -4.21
CA SER A 266 4.99 -8.18 -4.64
C SER A 266 5.30 -9.23 -3.59
N ILE A 267 5.75 -10.40 -4.06
CA ILE A 267 6.20 -11.53 -3.24
C ILE A 267 7.67 -11.78 -3.55
N PHE A 268 8.54 -11.46 -2.59
CA PHE A 268 9.97 -11.71 -2.68
C PHE A 268 10.32 -13.09 -2.14
N LEU A 269 10.67 -14.02 -3.04
CA LEU A 269 11.23 -15.31 -2.66
C LEU A 269 12.74 -15.19 -2.43
N VAL A 270 13.14 -15.30 -1.17
CA VAL A 270 14.54 -15.18 -0.77
C VAL A 270 15.22 -16.54 -0.81
N LEU A 271 16.24 -16.68 -1.66
CA LEU A 271 16.99 -17.91 -1.86
C LEU A 271 18.50 -17.66 -1.91
N GLN A 272 19.27 -18.72 -1.76
CA GLN A 272 20.72 -18.74 -2.05
C GLN A 272 20.98 -19.64 -3.27
N ALA A 273 22.11 -19.46 -3.92
CA ALA A 273 22.53 -20.26 -5.07
C ALA A 273 22.90 -21.69 -4.67
N SER A 274 21.91 -22.49 -4.26
CA SER A 274 22.10 -23.92 -3.92
C SER A 274 20.89 -24.76 -4.37
N VAL A 275 21.13 -26.03 -4.64
CA VAL A 275 20.10 -26.97 -5.12
C VAL A 275 18.89 -27.07 -4.16
N PRO A 276 19.07 -27.17 -2.82
CA PRO A 276 17.94 -27.21 -1.90
C PRO A 276 17.05 -25.96 -1.98
N HIS A 277 17.67 -24.76 -2.08
CA HIS A 277 16.92 -23.51 -2.22
C HIS A 277 16.14 -23.46 -3.52
N LEU A 278 16.73 -23.87 -4.64
CA LEU A 278 16.04 -23.91 -5.94
C LEU A 278 14.85 -24.89 -5.94
N ARG A 279 15.01 -26.08 -5.36
CA ARG A 279 13.93 -27.06 -5.24
C ARG A 279 12.76 -26.53 -4.41
N ASN A 280 13.05 -25.84 -3.32
CA ASN A 280 12.01 -25.26 -2.47
C ASN A 280 11.35 -24.03 -3.14
N ALA A 281 12.13 -23.21 -3.86
CA ALA A 281 11.60 -22.13 -4.67
C ALA A 281 10.60 -22.66 -5.72
N ASP A 282 10.96 -23.73 -6.44
CA ASP A 282 10.08 -24.35 -7.43
C ASP A 282 8.78 -24.88 -6.81
N LYS A 283 8.85 -25.49 -5.61
CA LYS A 283 7.65 -25.93 -4.88
C LYS A 283 6.74 -24.75 -4.51
N LEU A 284 7.31 -23.64 -3.98
CA LEU A 284 6.55 -22.45 -3.64
C LEU A 284 5.93 -21.81 -4.90
N LEU A 285 6.68 -21.69 -5.98
CA LEU A 285 6.18 -21.18 -7.26
C LEU A 285 5.05 -22.07 -7.83
N SER A 286 5.15 -23.39 -7.63
CA SER A 286 4.10 -24.30 -8.03
C SER A 286 2.82 -24.15 -7.19
N ALA A 287 2.97 -23.96 -5.87
CA ALA A 287 1.86 -23.65 -4.98
C ALA A 287 1.19 -22.31 -5.36
N PHE A 288 1.97 -21.26 -5.62
CA PHE A 288 1.45 -19.96 -6.02
C PHE A 288 0.69 -20.02 -7.35
N ARG A 289 1.18 -20.79 -8.32
CA ARG A 289 0.44 -21.04 -9.58
C ARG A 289 -0.88 -21.74 -9.34
N SER A 290 -0.92 -22.71 -8.41
CA SER A 290 -2.17 -23.43 -8.06
C SER A 290 -3.18 -22.54 -7.32
N LEU A 291 -2.72 -21.43 -6.75
CA LEU A 291 -3.52 -20.39 -6.08
C LEU A 291 -3.82 -19.20 -7.00
N ASP A 292 -3.55 -19.32 -8.31
CA ASP A 292 -3.77 -18.30 -9.33
C ASP A 292 -3.02 -16.96 -9.10
N TYR A 293 -1.93 -16.97 -8.33
CA TYR A 293 -1.10 -15.77 -8.21
C TYR A 293 -0.37 -15.48 -9.53
N SER A 294 -0.52 -14.24 -9.99
CA SER A 294 0.18 -13.76 -11.19
C SER A 294 1.69 -13.91 -11.03
N ARG A 295 2.34 -14.34 -12.10
CA ARG A 295 3.78 -14.52 -12.12
C ARG A 295 4.54 -13.21 -11.92
N ASP A 296 4.01 -12.11 -12.40
CA ASP A 296 4.60 -10.78 -12.28
C ASP A 296 4.58 -10.25 -10.84
N LYS A 297 3.75 -10.87 -9.97
CA LYS A 297 3.72 -10.59 -8.54
C LYS A 297 4.92 -11.20 -7.80
N VAL A 298 5.63 -12.18 -8.40
CA VAL A 298 6.68 -12.95 -7.73
C VAL A 298 8.05 -12.57 -8.28
N GLU A 299 8.93 -12.12 -7.39
CA GLU A 299 10.31 -11.75 -7.68
C GLU A 299 11.27 -12.59 -6.84
N LEU A 300 12.46 -12.84 -7.34
CA LEU A 300 13.48 -13.61 -6.64
C LEU A 300 14.53 -12.68 -6.03
N ILE A 301 14.87 -12.88 -4.76
CA ILE A 301 16.03 -12.26 -4.14
C ILE A 301 17.12 -13.33 -3.93
N LEU A 302 18.14 -13.28 -4.77
CA LEU A 302 19.31 -14.14 -4.65
C LEU A 302 20.28 -13.56 -3.63
N ASN A 303 20.15 -14.04 -2.40
CA ASN A 303 20.95 -13.58 -1.27
C ASN A 303 22.33 -14.23 -1.24
N ARG A 304 23.31 -13.57 -0.63
CA ARG A 304 24.71 -13.98 -0.55
C ARG A 304 25.30 -14.25 -1.94
N TYR A 305 24.94 -13.42 -2.91
CA TYR A 305 25.37 -13.61 -4.29
C TYR A 305 26.87 -13.43 -4.44
N ASP A 306 27.49 -14.40 -5.12
CA ASP A 306 28.88 -14.35 -5.59
C ASP A 306 28.92 -14.81 -7.06
N LYS A 307 29.55 -13.99 -7.92
CA LYS A 307 29.67 -14.30 -9.36
C LYS A 307 30.40 -15.61 -9.66
N ARG A 308 31.17 -16.14 -8.67
CA ARG A 308 31.90 -17.36 -8.78
C ARG A 308 31.10 -18.62 -8.40
N ASN A 309 29.82 -18.47 -8.03
CA ASN A 309 28.95 -19.61 -7.70
C ASN A 309 28.74 -20.52 -8.93
N ASP A 310 28.76 -21.83 -8.72
CA ASP A 310 28.45 -22.83 -9.75
C ASP A 310 27.04 -22.73 -10.30
N ILE A 311 26.11 -22.24 -9.49
CA ILE A 311 24.72 -21.96 -9.86
C ILE A 311 24.61 -20.49 -10.29
N THR A 312 24.63 -20.29 -11.60
CA THR A 312 24.53 -18.96 -12.21
C THR A 312 23.08 -18.48 -12.32
N ILE A 313 22.87 -17.18 -12.52
CA ILE A 313 21.55 -16.59 -12.74
C ILE A 313 20.83 -17.24 -13.94
N GLU A 314 21.57 -17.58 -15.02
CA GLU A 314 21.00 -18.27 -16.17
C GLU A 314 20.47 -19.66 -15.81
N LYS A 315 21.22 -20.42 -14.98
CA LYS A 315 20.76 -21.73 -14.47
C LYS A 315 19.51 -21.58 -13.60
N ILE A 316 19.44 -20.54 -12.76
CA ILE A 316 18.27 -20.22 -11.93
C ILE A 316 17.07 -19.92 -12.84
N ARG A 317 17.22 -19.05 -13.83
CA ARG A 317 16.17 -18.72 -14.81
C ARG A 317 15.70 -19.93 -15.61
N LYS A 318 16.62 -20.82 -15.98
CA LYS A 318 16.29 -22.07 -16.67
C LYS A 318 15.44 -23.00 -15.79
N THR A 319 15.70 -23.03 -14.49
CA THR A 319 15.00 -23.91 -13.53
C THR A 319 13.66 -23.33 -13.07
N LEU A 320 13.64 -22.06 -12.68
CA LEU A 320 12.48 -21.41 -12.06
C LEU A 320 11.66 -20.57 -13.06
N GLY A 321 12.18 -20.40 -14.28
CA GLY A 321 11.58 -19.58 -15.32
C GLY A 321 12.05 -18.13 -15.29
N GLN A 322 11.54 -17.32 -16.25
CA GLN A 322 11.91 -15.91 -16.43
C GLN A 322 11.20 -15.05 -15.36
N LEU A 323 11.77 -14.98 -14.17
CA LEU A 323 11.37 -14.10 -13.08
C LEU A 323 12.39 -12.97 -12.95
N GLU A 324 11.95 -11.83 -12.39
CA GLU A 324 12.86 -10.78 -11.96
C GLU A 324 13.77 -11.31 -10.85
N ILE A 325 15.06 -11.03 -10.93
CA ILE A 325 16.06 -11.52 -9.96
C ILE A 325 16.89 -10.35 -9.45
N HIS A 326 16.72 -10.06 -8.17
CA HIS A 326 17.53 -9.10 -7.43
C HIS A 326 18.67 -9.83 -6.74
N THR A 327 19.88 -9.28 -6.77
CA THR A 327 21.04 -9.89 -6.13
C THR A 327 21.47 -9.10 -4.91
N ILE A 328 21.66 -9.79 -3.78
CA ILE A 328 22.22 -9.21 -2.57
C ILE A 328 23.64 -9.72 -2.38
N ALA A 329 24.57 -8.79 -2.27
CA ALA A 329 25.99 -9.09 -2.10
C ALA A 329 26.24 -9.99 -0.88
N ASN A 330 27.24 -10.87 -0.96
CA ASN A 330 27.65 -11.65 0.20
C ASN A 330 28.37 -10.76 1.23
N GLY A 331 27.95 -10.84 2.48
CA GLY A 331 28.49 -10.08 3.60
C GLY A 331 28.34 -10.82 4.92
N TYR A 332 28.51 -12.15 4.89
CA TYR A 332 28.19 -13.04 6.02
C TYR A 332 28.74 -12.54 7.36
N ARG A 333 30.02 -12.14 7.42
CA ARG A 333 30.67 -11.74 8.66
C ARG A 333 30.01 -10.50 9.29
N GLN A 334 29.83 -9.44 8.52
CA GLN A 334 29.25 -8.18 9.00
C GLN A 334 27.76 -8.36 9.32
N VAL A 335 27.05 -9.10 8.49
CA VAL A 335 25.63 -9.46 8.71
C VAL A 335 25.48 -10.24 10.02
N SER A 336 26.30 -11.27 10.25
CA SER A 336 26.27 -12.04 11.50
C SER A 336 26.58 -11.17 12.73
N THR A 337 27.53 -10.23 12.60
CA THR A 337 27.83 -9.27 13.67
C THR A 337 26.63 -8.36 13.95
N ALA A 338 25.98 -7.82 12.92
CA ALA A 338 24.81 -6.97 13.05
C ALA A 338 23.64 -7.70 13.76
N ILE A 339 23.35 -8.94 13.32
CA ILE A 339 22.31 -9.78 13.92
C ILE A 339 22.61 -10.03 15.41
N ASN A 340 23.85 -10.45 15.74
CA ASN A 340 24.24 -10.76 17.10
C ASN A 340 24.22 -9.53 18.04
N GLN A 341 24.35 -8.33 17.48
CA GLN A 341 24.27 -7.07 18.22
C GLN A 341 22.87 -6.45 18.21
N GLY A 342 21.90 -7.06 17.52
CA GLY A 342 20.54 -6.50 17.40
C GLY A 342 20.50 -5.12 16.80
N VAL A 343 21.37 -4.82 15.81
CA VAL A 343 21.43 -3.49 15.17
C VAL A 343 21.35 -3.58 13.66
N PRO A 344 20.75 -2.62 12.97
CA PRO A 344 20.74 -2.57 11.51
C PRO A 344 22.17 -2.53 10.95
N LEU A 345 22.43 -3.30 9.88
CA LEU A 345 23.76 -3.38 9.27
C LEU A 345 24.35 -2.00 8.89
N VAL A 346 23.51 -1.07 8.46
CA VAL A 346 23.93 0.28 8.08
C VAL A 346 24.56 1.08 9.23
N GLN A 347 24.20 0.76 10.48
CA GLN A 347 24.83 1.39 11.66
C GLN A 347 26.26 0.92 11.88
N LEU A 348 26.58 -0.34 11.49
CA LEU A 348 27.93 -0.87 11.56
C LEU A 348 28.79 -0.43 10.37
N GLU A 349 28.22 -0.49 9.15
CA GLU A 349 28.97 -0.22 7.92
C GLU A 349 28.08 0.38 6.82
N ARG A 350 28.00 1.71 6.74
CA ARG A 350 27.13 2.42 5.80
C ARG A 350 27.40 2.10 4.32
N LYS A 351 28.64 1.83 3.93
CA LYS A 351 29.05 1.56 2.54
C LYS A 351 29.16 0.08 2.22
N HIS A 352 28.56 -0.81 3.05
CA HIS A 352 28.60 -2.24 2.82
C HIS A 352 27.90 -2.65 1.52
N GLY A 353 28.38 -3.72 0.87
CA GLY A 353 27.80 -4.23 -0.39
C GLY A 353 26.33 -4.61 -0.28
N VAL A 354 25.92 -5.20 0.84
CA VAL A 354 24.52 -5.56 1.13
C VAL A 354 23.64 -4.30 1.15
N ILE A 355 24.09 -3.22 1.80
CA ILE A 355 23.32 -1.95 1.88
C ILE A 355 23.12 -1.36 0.48
N ARG A 356 24.15 -1.38 -0.36
CA ARG A 356 24.01 -0.93 -1.76
C ARG A 356 23.00 -1.78 -2.54
N SER A 357 23.01 -3.10 -2.34
CA SER A 357 22.04 -3.99 -2.98
C SER A 357 20.61 -3.72 -2.50
N LEU A 358 20.42 -3.45 -1.20
CA LEU A 358 19.09 -3.07 -0.65
C LEU A 358 18.60 -1.73 -1.20
N ASN A 359 19.49 -0.75 -1.35
CA ASN A 359 19.11 0.54 -1.95
C ASN A 359 18.71 0.35 -3.43
N GLN A 360 19.43 -0.46 -4.20
CA GLN A 360 19.06 -0.80 -5.58
C GLN A 360 17.69 -1.48 -5.66
N LEU A 361 17.37 -2.38 -4.71
CA LEU A 361 16.04 -2.97 -4.61
C LEU A 361 14.98 -1.91 -4.32
N GLY A 362 15.26 -0.96 -3.42
CA GLY A 362 14.37 0.17 -3.11
C GLY A 362 14.07 1.04 -4.33
N ASP A 363 15.09 1.35 -5.14
CA ASP A 363 14.94 2.15 -6.36
C ASP A 363 13.99 1.48 -7.39
N THR A 364 13.89 0.15 -7.40
CA THR A 364 12.96 -0.56 -8.31
C THR A 364 11.52 -0.53 -7.80
N MET A 365 11.31 -0.47 -6.48
CA MET A 365 9.99 -0.50 -5.86
C MET A 365 9.32 0.88 -5.77
N THR A 366 10.12 1.90 -5.57
CA THR A 366 9.70 3.30 -5.52
C THR A 366 10.43 4.04 -6.64
N PRO A 367 9.93 3.99 -7.91
CA PRO A 367 10.52 4.80 -8.95
C PRO A 367 10.53 6.25 -8.46
N ALA A 368 11.70 6.85 -8.44
CA ALA A 368 11.89 8.21 -7.96
C ALA A 368 10.80 9.09 -8.56
N ALA A 369 10.02 9.76 -7.70
CA ALA A 369 9.21 10.87 -8.14
C ALA A 369 10.15 11.75 -8.96
N GLU A 370 9.83 12.01 -10.23
CA GLU A 370 10.65 12.88 -11.09
C GLU A 370 10.86 14.16 -10.32
N HIS A 371 12.03 14.30 -9.70
CA HIS A 371 12.44 15.61 -9.17
C HIS A 371 12.38 16.54 -10.37
N PRO A 372 11.59 17.62 -10.33
CA PRO A 372 11.58 18.57 -11.41
C PRO A 372 13.03 19.01 -11.59
N VAL A 373 13.63 18.60 -12.72
CA VAL A 373 14.99 18.94 -13.10
C VAL A 373 15.09 20.44 -12.99
N GLY A 374 15.87 20.92 -11.99
CA GLY A 374 15.97 22.32 -11.68
C GLY A 374 16.31 23.12 -12.93
N LEU A 375 15.73 24.31 -13.08
CA LEU A 375 15.90 25.19 -14.23
C LEU A 375 17.38 25.37 -14.64
N PHE A 376 18.32 25.18 -13.71
CA PHE A 376 19.76 25.27 -13.94
C PHE A 376 20.36 24.08 -14.72
N GLU A 377 19.87 22.85 -14.58
CA GLU A 377 20.38 21.71 -15.36
C GLU A 377 19.89 21.69 -16.82
N ARG A 378 18.78 22.36 -17.12
CA ARG A 378 18.30 22.51 -18.52
C ARG A 378 19.17 23.46 -19.34
N LEU A 379 19.90 24.37 -18.70
CA LEU A 379 20.77 25.34 -19.38
C LEU A 379 22.14 24.74 -19.78
N PHE A 380 22.64 23.71 -19.10
CA PHE A 380 23.95 23.11 -19.39
C PHE A 380 23.93 21.89 -20.31
N ARG A 381 22.74 21.41 -20.76
CA ARG A 381 22.62 20.33 -21.76
C ARG A 381 22.52 20.83 -23.21
N ARG A 382 22.72 22.12 -23.46
CA ARG A 382 22.71 22.75 -24.81
C ARG A 382 24.00 23.51 -25.10
N ALA A 383 25.13 23.01 -24.62
CA ALA A 383 26.43 23.48 -25.07
C ALA A 383 27.26 22.29 -25.59
#